data_47f55b71d118a1dd8b65ee5a7c093405
#
_entry.id   47f55b71d118a1dd8b65ee5a7c093405
#
_cell.length_a   1.000
_cell.length_b   1.000
_cell.length_c   1.000
_cell.angle_alpha   90.00
_cell.angle_beta   90.00
_cell.angle_gamma   90.00
#
_symmetry.space_group_name_H-M   'P 1'
#
loop_
_entity.id
_entity.type
_entity.pdbx_description
1 polymer ?
#
loop_
_entity_poly.entity_id
_entity_poly.type
_entity_poly.pdbx_seq_one_letter_code
_entity_poly.pdbx_strand_id
1 'polypeptide(L)'
;MNTIKHISHGLTAFMVCLLGFAMPAGADPLATAGIGVGSCEKLAKEMNPVEGFNNTANALMFYWVQGYMSAANIALLEGDSQYVDLSLMNEKKLLPLIHEFCQKNPDKKPISLVDQLIEDSNKIEGKWKSGTVPWAADDD
;
A
#
# COMPACT_ATOMS: atom_id res chain seq x y z
N MET A 1 25.85 21.06 81.38
CA MET A 1 26.18 19.73 80.89
C MET A 1 25.10 19.31 79.89
N ASN A 2 25.33 19.59 78.64
CA ASN A 2 24.35 19.27 77.60
C ASN A 2 25.00 18.39 76.55
N THR A 3 24.57 17.14 76.54
CA THR A 3 25.04 16.10 75.59
C THR A 3 24.31 16.20 74.30
N ILE A 4 25.02 16.59 73.26
CA ILE A 4 24.43 16.66 71.85
C ILE A 4 24.57 15.25 71.24
N LYS A 5 23.43 14.63 70.95
CA LYS A 5 23.36 13.37 70.21
C LYS A 5 23.49 13.64 68.69
N HIS A 6 24.55 13.17 68.09
CA HIS A 6 24.70 13.16 66.64
C HIS A 6 23.77 12.10 66.01
N ILE A 7 22.80 12.57 65.25
CA ILE A 7 21.96 11.72 64.39
C ILE A 7 22.69 11.55 63.04
N SER A 8 23.22 10.38 62.83
CA SER A 8 23.78 10.01 61.52
C SER A 8 22.65 9.70 60.57
N HIS A 9 22.47 10.54 59.57
CA HIS A 9 21.53 10.27 58.46
C HIS A 9 22.26 9.42 57.41
N GLY A 10 21.92 8.14 57.38
CA GLY A 10 22.36 7.24 56.30
C GLY A 10 21.70 7.67 54.97
N LEU A 11 22.54 8.14 54.08
CA LEU A 11 22.18 8.48 52.71
C LEU A 11 22.06 7.19 51.88
N THR A 12 20.86 6.64 51.83
CA THR A 12 20.55 5.49 50.94
C THR A 12 20.51 5.98 49.51
N ALA A 13 21.56 5.76 48.75
CA ALA A 13 21.61 6.03 47.34
C ALA A 13 20.65 5.08 46.59
N PHE A 14 19.50 5.60 46.15
CA PHE A 14 18.57 4.89 45.30
C PHE A 14 19.11 4.91 43.86
N MET A 15 19.85 3.85 43.52
CA MET A 15 20.33 3.64 42.15
C MET A 15 19.17 3.21 41.28
N VAL A 16 18.50 4.18 40.67
CA VAL A 16 17.47 3.92 39.64
C VAL A 16 18.18 3.39 38.41
N CYS A 17 18.14 2.09 38.21
CA CYS A 17 18.48 1.44 36.95
C CYS A 17 17.46 1.88 35.89
N LEU A 18 17.77 2.90 35.11
CA LEU A 18 17.14 3.22 33.86
C LEU A 18 17.42 2.08 32.86
N LEU A 19 16.65 1.00 32.97
CA LEU A 19 16.54 0.03 31.90
C LEU A 19 15.92 0.77 30.70
N GLY A 20 16.78 1.33 29.85
CA GLY A 20 16.38 1.81 28.56
C GLY A 20 15.74 0.66 27.79
N PHE A 21 14.42 0.60 27.75
CA PHE A 21 13.71 -0.19 26.77
C PHE A 21 14.10 0.36 25.40
N ALA A 22 15.11 -0.26 24.76
CA ALA A 22 15.31 -0.12 23.34
C ALA A 22 14.03 -0.63 22.69
N MET A 23 13.11 0.30 22.35
CA MET A 23 12.00 -0.04 21.47
C MET A 23 12.62 -0.61 20.19
N PRO A 24 12.21 -1.81 19.75
CA PRO A 24 12.64 -2.29 18.46
C PRO A 24 12.28 -1.18 17.46
N ALA A 25 13.27 -0.81 16.62
CA ALA A 25 13.00 0.10 15.50
C ALA A 25 11.79 -0.47 14.77
N GLY A 26 10.64 0.19 14.94
CA GLY A 26 9.39 -0.25 14.34
C GLY A 26 9.64 -0.38 12.85
N ALA A 27 9.31 -1.53 12.28
CA ALA A 27 9.24 -1.65 10.84
C ALA A 27 8.36 -0.50 10.34
N ASP A 28 8.83 0.23 9.34
CA ASP A 28 8.04 1.30 8.74
C ASP A 28 6.65 0.76 8.39
N PRO A 29 5.57 1.48 8.74
CA PRO A 29 4.23 0.99 8.46
C PRO A 29 4.08 0.75 6.95
N LEU A 30 3.68 -0.47 6.56
CA LEU A 30 3.40 -0.81 5.18
C LEU A 30 2.17 -0.04 4.71
N ALA A 31 2.38 0.96 3.87
CA ALA A 31 1.29 1.74 3.25
C ALA A 31 0.50 0.90 2.24
N THR A 32 1.14 -0.11 1.62
CA THR A 32 0.52 -1.01 0.65
C THR A 32 0.96 -2.46 0.89
N ALA A 33 0.10 -3.42 0.56
CA ALA A 33 0.37 -4.83 0.73
C ALA A 33 -0.14 -5.64 -0.48
N GLY A 34 0.26 -6.91 -0.57
CA GLY A 34 -0.22 -7.86 -1.58
C GLY A 34 0.73 -8.06 -2.75
N ILE A 35 0.24 -8.72 -3.79
CA ILE A 35 1.03 -9.17 -4.94
C ILE A 35 1.72 -8.03 -5.70
N GLY A 36 1.12 -6.85 -5.75
CA GLY A 36 1.65 -5.69 -6.46
C GLY A 36 2.89 -5.06 -5.85
N VAL A 37 3.20 -5.35 -4.56
CA VAL A 37 4.42 -4.89 -3.89
C VAL A 37 5.48 -5.99 -3.77
N GLY A 38 5.20 -7.17 -4.34
CA GLY A 38 6.14 -8.26 -4.46
C GLY A 38 7.23 -8.01 -5.51
N SER A 39 8.08 -9.02 -5.74
CA SER A 39 9.15 -8.97 -6.72
C SER A 39 8.61 -9.16 -8.14
N CYS A 40 8.98 -8.29 -9.06
CA CYS A 40 8.72 -8.44 -10.49
C CYS A 40 9.40 -9.70 -11.04
N GLU A 41 10.60 -10.06 -10.57
CA GLU A 41 11.27 -11.30 -10.99
C GLU A 41 10.42 -12.54 -10.72
N LYS A 42 9.82 -12.61 -9.54
CA LYS A 42 8.94 -13.72 -9.16
C LYS A 42 7.65 -13.68 -9.97
N LEU A 43 7.00 -12.53 -10.03
CA LEU A 43 5.72 -12.38 -10.72
C LEU A 43 5.81 -12.73 -12.21
N ALA A 44 6.86 -12.31 -12.90
CA ALA A 44 7.07 -12.63 -14.32
C ALA A 44 7.21 -14.13 -14.60
N LYS A 45 7.70 -14.91 -13.62
CA LYS A 45 7.80 -16.36 -13.73
C LYS A 45 6.46 -17.08 -13.47
N GLU A 46 5.60 -16.48 -12.68
CA GLU A 46 4.31 -17.05 -12.26
C GLU A 46 3.15 -16.67 -13.18
N MET A 47 3.23 -15.51 -13.82
CA MET A 47 2.22 -15.04 -14.76
C MET A 47 2.33 -15.71 -16.13
N ASN A 48 1.18 -16.03 -16.71
CA ASN A 48 1.04 -16.39 -18.13
C ASN A 48 -0.16 -15.65 -18.73
N PRO A 49 0.04 -14.48 -19.34
CA PRO A 49 -1.06 -13.65 -19.84
C PRO A 49 -1.99 -14.36 -20.85
N VAL A 50 -1.47 -15.39 -21.57
CA VAL A 50 -2.27 -16.16 -22.54
C VAL A 50 -3.37 -16.97 -21.85
N GLU A 51 -3.14 -17.42 -20.63
CA GLU A 51 -4.12 -18.19 -19.84
C GLU A 51 -5.22 -17.31 -19.23
N GLY A 52 -5.09 -15.99 -19.28
CA GLY A 52 -6.04 -15.08 -18.66
C GLY A 52 -6.25 -15.41 -17.17
N PHE A 53 -7.49 -15.41 -16.72
CA PHE A 53 -7.83 -15.72 -15.32
C PHE A 53 -7.73 -17.21 -14.93
N ASN A 54 -7.44 -18.10 -15.86
CA ASN A 54 -7.13 -19.49 -15.52
C ASN A 54 -5.76 -19.60 -14.81
N ASN A 55 -4.89 -18.62 -14.98
CA ASN A 55 -3.67 -18.50 -14.21
C ASN A 55 -3.92 -17.71 -12.92
N THR A 56 -3.60 -18.31 -11.78
CA THR A 56 -3.86 -17.70 -10.46
C THR A 56 -3.10 -16.39 -10.26
N ALA A 57 -1.83 -16.31 -10.69
CA ALA A 57 -1.04 -15.08 -10.53
C ALA A 57 -1.63 -13.93 -11.36
N ASN A 58 -2.13 -14.22 -12.57
CA ASN A 58 -2.85 -13.26 -13.40
C ASN A 58 -4.09 -12.72 -12.69
N ALA A 59 -4.94 -13.61 -12.17
CA ALA A 59 -6.17 -13.23 -11.50
C ALA A 59 -5.88 -12.37 -10.26
N LEU A 60 -4.97 -12.82 -9.40
CA LEU A 60 -4.57 -12.08 -8.21
C LEU A 60 -4.00 -10.71 -8.54
N MET A 61 -3.14 -10.62 -9.56
CA MET A 61 -2.53 -9.35 -9.97
C MET A 61 -3.58 -8.40 -10.55
N PHE A 62 -4.47 -8.90 -11.40
CA PHE A 62 -5.54 -8.09 -11.98
C PHE A 62 -6.44 -7.48 -10.90
N TYR A 63 -6.96 -8.29 -9.98
CA TYR A 63 -7.85 -7.78 -8.92
C TYR A 63 -7.12 -6.86 -7.94
N TRP A 64 -5.82 -7.12 -7.68
CA TRP A 64 -5.02 -6.22 -6.88
C TRP A 64 -4.89 -4.84 -7.53
N VAL A 65 -4.59 -4.78 -8.84
CA VAL A 65 -4.50 -3.51 -9.59
C VAL A 65 -5.83 -2.78 -9.60
N GLN A 66 -6.94 -3.49 -9.84
CA GLN A 66 -8.28 -2.87 -9.83
C GLN A 66 -8.60 -2.25 -8.46
N GLY A 67 -8.28 -2.93 -7.37
CA GLY A 67 -8.45 -2.39 -6.02
C GLY A 67 -7.56 -1.17 -5.75
N TYR A 68 -6.28 -1.25 -6.15
CA TYR A 68 -5.33 -0.15 -5.97
C TYR A 68 -5.74 1.11 -6.76
N MET A 69 -6.07 0.96 -8.04
CA MET A 69 -6.51 2.07 -8.88
C MET A 69 -7.85 2.64 -8.42
N SER A 70 -8.75 1.80 -7.90
CA SER A 70 -10.01 2.28 -7.31
C SER A 70 -9.75 3.14 -6.08
N ALA A 71 -8.83 2.74 -5.20
CA ALA A 71 -8.44 3.54 -4.05
C ALA A 71 -7.75 4.86 -4.47
N ALA A 72 -6.89 4.81 -5.48
CA ALA A 72 -6.27 6.02 -6.05
C ALA A 72 -7.33 6.98 -6.63
N ASN A 73 -8.36 6.45 -7.32
CA ASN A 73 -9.46 7.26 -7.83
C ASN A 73 -10.27 7.94 -6.71
N ILE A 74 -10.48 7.26 -5.58
CA ILE A 74 -11.13 7.89 -4.43
C ILE A 74 -10.31 9.09 -3.94
N ALA A 75 -8.99 8.93 -3.79
CA ALA A 75 -8.11 10.01 -3.37
C ALA A 75 -8.08 11.18 -4.37
N LEU A 76 -8.03 10.89 -5.68
CA LEU A 76 -8.09 11.89 -6.74
C LEU A 76 -9.42 12.65 -6.76
N LEU A 77 -10.53 11.95 -6.53
CA LEU A 77 -11.85 12.57 -6.46
C LEU A 77 -12.02 13.47 -5.24
N GLU A 78 -11.45 13.07 -4.10
CA GLU A 78 -11.50 13.87 -2.87
C GLU A 78 -10.57 15.09 -2.93
N GLY A 79 -9.36 14.93 -3.52
CA GLY A 79 -8.35 16.00 -3.61
C GLY A 79 -8.59 16.94 -4.79
N ASP A 80 -8.73 16.39 -5.98
CA ASP A 80 -8.66 17.15 -7.25
C ASP A 80 -9.96 17.14 -8.04
N SER A 81 -11.01 16.48 -7.56
CA SER A 81 -12.25 16.28 -8.30
C SER A 81 -12.03 15.61 -9.68
N GLN A 82 -11.10 14.67 -9.75
CA GLN A 82 -10.70 13.96 -10.96
C GLN A 82 -10.62 12.46 -10.70
N TYR A 83 -10.64 11.66 -11.77
CA TYR A 83 -10.40 10.22 -11.70
C TYR A 83 -9.86 9.67 -13.01
N VAL A 84 -9.29 8.46 -12.96
CA VAL A 84 -8.85 7.69 -14.14
C VAL A 84 -9.96 6.73 -14.55
N ASP A 85 -10.28 6.66 -15.85
CA ASP A 85 -11.26 5.72 -16.39
C ASP A 85 -10.73 4.26 -16.32
N LEU A 86 -11.23 3.50 -15.38
CA LEU A 86 -10.84 2.10 -15.18
C LEU A 86 -11.43 1.15 -16.22
N SER A 87 -12.42 1.56 -17.02
CA SER A 87 -12.99 0.73 -18.09
C SER A 87 -11.96 0.41 -19.18
N LEU A 88 -10.93 1.24 -19.30
CA LEU A 88 -9.81 1.04 -20.21
C LEU A 88 -8.80 0.00 -19.72
N MET A 89 -8.83 -0.34 -18.44
CA MET A 89 -7.90 -1.27 -17.77
C MET A 89 -8.49 -2.68 -17.71
N ASN A 90 -8.80 -3.26 -18.86
CA ASN A 90 -9.32 -4.62 -18.94
C ASN A 90 -8.17 -5.66 -18.90
N GLU A 91 -8.55 -6.91 -18.65
CA GLU A 91 -7.64 -8.06 -18.54
C GLU A 91 -6.68 -8.16 -19.74
N LYS A 92 -7.22 -8.08 -20.97
CA LYS A 92 -6.45 -8.29 -22.20
C LYS A 92 -5.37 -7.24 -22.42
N LYS A 93 -5.52 -6.06 -21.86
CA LYS A 93 -4.51 -4.98 -21.93
C LYS A 93 -3.56 -5.02 -20.73
N LEU A 94 -4.10 -5.19 -19.56
CA LEU A 94 -3.36 -5.01 -18.31
C LEU A 94 -2.39 -6.17 -18.04
N LEU A 95 -2.81 -7.42 -18.22
CA LEU A 95 -1.96 -8.57 -17.89
C LEU A 95 -0.68 -8.66 -18.76
N PRO A 96 -0.75 -8.51 -20.10
CA PRO A 96 0.46 -8.47 -20.92
C PRO A 96 1.38 -7.31 -20.54
N LEU A 97 0.82 -6.14 -20.25
CA LEU A 97 1.59 -4.94 -19.89
C LEU A 97 2.38 -5.13 -18.59
N ILE A 98 1.74 -5.69 -17.56
CA ILE A 98 2.40 -5.97 -16.27
C ILE A 98 3.47 -7.04 -16.44
N HIS A 99 3.17 -8.12 -17.16
CA HIS A 99 4.11 -9.21 -17.40
C HIS A 99 5.36 -8.71 -18.14
N GLU A 100 5.17 -7.95 -19.23
CA GLU A 100 6.26 -7.35 -20.00
C GLU A 100 7.10 -6.38 -19.15
N PHE A 101 6.43 -5.51 -18.36
CA PHE A 101 7.13 -4.61 -17.45
C PHE A 101 8.00 -5.39 -16.47
N CYS A 102 7.46 -6.44 -15.86
CA CYS A 102 8.18 -7.25 -14.89
C CYS A 102 9.31 -8.07 -15.52
N GLN A 103 9.16 -8.52 -16.75
CA GLN A 103 10.26 -9.17 -17.49
C GLN A 103 11.42 -8.22 -17.76
N LYS A 104 11.12 -6.96 -18.10
CA LYS A 104 12.14 -5.92 -18.38
C LYS A 104 12.75 -5.31 -17.12
N ASN A 105 12.07 -5.38 -15.98
CA ASN A 105 12.44 -4.72 -14.74
C ASN A 105 12.37 -5.69 -13.54
N PRO A 106 13.17 -6.76 -13.50
CA PRO A 106 13.07 -7.80 -12.48
C PRO A 106 13.34 -7.28 -11.05
N ASP A 107 14.12 -6.21 -10.93
CA ASP A 107 14.48 -5.52 -9.69
C ASP A 107 13.39 -4.58 -9.15
N LYS A 108 12.40 -4.26 -9.98
CA LYS A 108 11.29 -3.40 -9.60
C LYS A 108 10.12 -4.16 -8.98
N LYS A 109 9.11 -3.41 -8.58
CA LYS A 109 7.83 -3.91 -8.08
C LYS A 109 6.72 -3.58 -9.09
N PRO A 110 5.70 -4.44 -9.24
CA PRO A 110 4.59 -4.20 -10.16
C PRO A 110 3.86 -2.87 -9.90
N ILE A 111 3.75 -2.45 -8.63
CA ILE A 111 3.14 -1.17 -8.24
C ILE A 111 3.76 0.02 -9.00
N SER A 112 5.07 -0.02 -9.28
CA SER A 112 5.74 1.08 -10.01
C SER A 112 5.17 1.32 -11.41
N LEU A 113 4.70 0.25 -12.08
CA LEU A 113 3.99 0.40 -13.34
C LEU A 113 2.59 0.97 -13.12
N VAL A 114 1.89 0.51 -12.08
CA VAL A 114 0.52 0.97 -11.80
C VAL A 114 0.50 2.47 -11.47
N ASP A 115 1.48 2.94 -10.70
CA ASP A 115 1.66 4.37 -10.42
C ASP A 115 1.88 5.17 -11.70
N GLN A 116 2.75 4.69 -12.61
CA GLN A 116 2.94 5.31 -13.92
C GLN A 116 1.65 5.36 -14.75
N LEU A 117 0.88 4.27 -14.74
CA LEU A 117 -0.41 4.24 -15.45
C LEU A 117 -1.40 5.26 -14.90
N ILE A 118 -1.41 5.47 -13.58
CA ILE A 118 -2.24 6.51 -12.95
C ILE A 118 -1.74 7.90 -13.35
N GLU A 119 -0.43 8.14 -13.33
CA GLU A 119 0.16 9.44 -13.68
C GLU A 119 -0.08 9.79 -15.16
N ASP A 120 0.18 8.86 -16.07
CA ASP A 120 0.14 9.04 -17.51
C ASP A 120 -1.28 9.02 -18.09
N SER A 121 -2.26 8.52 -17.34
CA SER A 121 -3.65 8.46 -17.79
C SER A 121 -4.30 9.83 -17.82
N ASN A 122 -5.15 10.05 -18.82
CA ASN A 122 -6.01 11.22 -18.84
C ASN A 122 -6.95 11.20 -17.63
N LYS A 123 -7.00 12.32 -16.92
CA LYS A 123 -7.91 12.51 -15.79
C LYS A 123 -9.25 13.04 -16.30
N ILE A 124 -10.32 12.47 -15.78
CA ILE A 124 -11.69 12.88 -16.07
C ILE A 124 -12.19 13.67 -14.87
N GLU A 125 -12.80 14.82 -15.11
CA GLU A 125 -13.45 15.58 -14.05
C GLU A 125 -14.66 14.84 -13.49
N GLY A 126 -14.78 14.78 -12.17
CA GLY A 126 -15.90 14.13 -11.50
C GLY A 126 -16.01 14.57 -10.04
N LYS A 127 -17.11 14.21 -9.42
CA LYS A 127 -17.33 14.46 -7.98
C LYS A 127 -17.68 13.16 -7.29
N TRP A 128 -16.91 12.82 -6.28
CA TRP A 128 -17.27 11.73 -5.38
C TRP A 128 -18.50 12.13 -4.55
N LYS A 129 -19.54 11.32 -4.61
CA LYS A 129 -20.68 11.43 -3.71
C LYS A 129 -20.61 10.26 -2.72
N SER A 130 -20.34 10.56 -1.48
CA SER A 130 -20.36 9.56 -0.40
C SER A 130 -21.75 8.90 -0.37
N GLY A 131 -21.79 7.57 -0.34
CA GLY A 131 -23.01 6.79 -0.28
C GLY A 131 -23.62 6.37 -1.63
N THR A 132 -23.06 6.82 -2.76
CA THR A 132 -23.41 6.24 -4.06
C THR A 132 -22.51 5.06 -4.34
N VAL A 133 -23.06 3.87 -4.36
CA VAL A 133 -22.37 2.68 -4.90
C VAL A 133 -22.64 2.62 -6.40
N PRO A 134 -21.59 2.56 -7.25
CA PRO A 134 -21.76 2.62 -8.71
C PRO A 134 -22.64 1.50 -9.31
N TRP A 135 -22.89 0.45 -8.53
CA TRP A 135 -23.73 -0.70 -8.90
C TRP A 135 -25.12 -0.68 -8.23
N ALA A 136 -25.42 0.28 -7.39
CA ALA A 136 -26.80 0.56 -7.02
C ALA A 136 -27.43 1.23 -8.23
N ALA A 137 -28.08 0.44 -9.10
CA ALA A 137 -28.99 1.00 -10.09
C ALA A 137 -29.96 1.91 -9.34
N ASP A 138 -30.07 3.15 -9.80
CA ASP A 138 -31.16 4.00 -9.38
C ASP A 138 -32.43 3.27 -9.87
N ASP A 139 -33.08 2.55 -8.95
CA ASP A 139 -34.43 1.99 -9.15
C ASP A 139 -35.38 3.19 -9.13
N ASP A 140 -35.47 3.91 -10.27
CA ASP A 140 -36.55 4.86 -10.61
C ASP A 140 -37.66 4.17 -11.34
#